data_207629f4b48d8d55fb82b8d245e89faf
#
_entry.id   207629f4b48d8d55fb82b8d245e89faf
#
_cell.length_a   1.000
_cell.length_b   1.000
_cell.length_c   1.000
_cell.angle_alpha   90.00
_cell.angle_beta   90.00
_cell.angle_gamma   90.00
#
_symmetry.space_group_name_H-M   'P 1'
#
loop_
_entity.id
_entity.type
_entity.pdbx_description
1 polymer ?
#
loop_
_entity_poly.entity_id
_entity_poly.type
_entity_poly.pdbx_seq_one_letter_code
_entity_poly.pdbx_strand_id
1 'polypeptide(L)'
;NVEVTATSAGKSATGEEVTMLVISIDGGTLVNGGSYRTLACNEVVDAATVQNGMYEVVWSDTQSAVTPESGQLGALLELRDGTGEDGEYKGVVYYINQLDEYARTLAEAFNEGTASYSGHADGYDSDGDTGICFFSYDGVDSATLKKNSGGYNAITAANISLSYEVQTGVANIAASSSADTTETDNNENILALIDLCDSDEVFGDCSLADYLTSMTATLGTAASYATTQSERHDEILCSVNTR
;
A
#
# COMPACT_ATOMS: atom_id res chain seq x y z
N ASN A 1 19.33 -1.05 15.14
CA ASN A 1 20.31 -1.62 16.10
C ASN A 1 20.48 -0.68 17.29
N VAL A 2 20.16 -1.18 18.48
CA VAL A 2 20.58 -0.51 19.71
C VAL A 2 21.93 -1.10 20.11
N GLU A 3 22.98 -0.31 20.05
CA GLU A 3 24.31 -0.71 20.45
C GLU A 3 24.62 -0.19 21.84
N VAL A 4 25.10 -1.06 22.72
CA VAL A 4 25.48 -0.71 24.07
C VAL A 4 26.98 -0.97 24.24
N THR A 5 27.76 0.09 24.44
CA THR A 5 29.20 0.00 24.61
C THR A 5 29.63 0.64 25.93
N ALA A 6 30.68 0.10 26.52
CA ALA A 6 31.32 0.72 27.67
C ALA A 6 32.64 1.36 27.19
N THR A 7 32.75 2.68 27.29
CA THR A 7 33.96 3.43 26.92
C THR A 7 34.69 3.90 28.17
N SER A 8 36.01 3.93 28.10
CA SER A 8 36.82 4.44 29.22
C SER A 8 36.61 5.94 29.39
N ALA A 9 36.18 6.37 30.57
CA ALA A 9 36.03 7.76 30.97
C ALA A 9 37.28 8.30 31.74
N GLY A 10 38.36 7.54 31.76
CA GLY A 10 39.58 7.87 32.52
C GLY A 10 39.68 7.11 33.83
N LYS A 11 40.55 7.59 34.73
CA LYS A 11 40.72 6.98 36.05
C LYS A 11 40.10 7.84 37.15
N SER A 12 39.50 7.16 38.11
CA SER A 12 39.02 7.80 39.36
C SER A 12 40.16 8.38 40.17
N ALA A 13 39.87 9.20 41.19
CA ALA A 13 40.86 9.71 42.15
C ALA A 13 41.58 8.59 42.91
N THR A 14 41.01 7.37 42.92
CA THR A 14 41.62 6.17 43.54
C THR A 14 42.42 5.34 42.55
N GLY A 15 42.54 5.76 41.25
CA GLY A 15 43.30 5.10 40.19
C GLY A 15 42.55 3.96 39.46
N GLU A 16 41.28 3.69 39.80
CA GLU A 16 40.45 2.71 39.13
C GLU A 16 39.91 3.24 37.78
N GLU A 17 39.82 2.39 36.79
CA GLU A 17 39.24 2.78 35.51
C GLU A 17 37.75 3.06 35.67
N VAL A 18 37.34 4.23 35.21
CA VAL A 18 35.93 4.64 35.15
C VAL A 18 35.44 4.36 33.74
N THR A 19 34.40 3.54 33.61
CA THR A 19 33.75 3.28 32.33
C THR A 19 32.46 4.06 32.24
N MET A 20 32.18 4.59 31.05
CA MET A 20 30.96 5.29 30.72
C MET A 20 30.10 4.40 29.82
N LEU A 21 28.82 4.30 30.11
CA LEU A 21 27.86 3.63 29.27
C LEU A 21 27.51 4.54 28.09
N VAL A 22 27.63 4.01 26.87
CA VAL A 22 27.17 4.66 25.64
C VAL A 22 26.13 3.75 25.01
N ILE A 23 24.95 4.33 24.75
CA ILE A 23 23.87 3.65 24.03
C ILE A 23 23.62 4.42 22.74
N SER A 24 23.69 3.71 21.62
CA SER A 24 23.45 4.27 20.29
C SER A 24 22.26 3.59 19.62
N ILE A 25 21.55 4.32 18.79
CA ILE A 25 20.50 3.80 17.91
C ILE A 25 20.69 4.43 16.53
N ASP A 26 20.67 3.63 15.48
CA ASP A 26 20.86 4.08 14.10
C ASP A 26 22.08 5.02 13.94
N GLY A 27 23.22 4.61 14.49
CA GLY A 27 24.46 5.40 14.49
C GLY A 27 24.44 6.69 15.31
N GLY A 28 23.29 7.08 15.85
CA GLY A 28 23.12 8.23 16.72
C GLY A 28 23.25 7.87 18.21
N THR A 29 23.98 8.65 18.97
CA THR A 29 24.14 8.43 20.42
C THR A 29 22.89 8.87 21.18
N LEU A 30 22.21 7.93 21.83
CA LEU A 30 21.06 8.16 22.69
C LEU A 30 21.47 8.52 24.13
N VAL A 31 22.45 7.79 24.68
CA VAL A 31 22.99 8.02 26.02
C VAL A 31 24.51 8.03 25.94
N ASN A 32 25.14 8.98 26.62
CA ASN A 32 26.59 9.06 26.79
C ASN A 32 26.89 9.49 28.23
N GLY A 33 27.12 8.50 29.09
CA GLY A 33 27.30 8.72 30.50
C GLY A 33 26.11 9.41 31.16
N GLY A 34 26.30 10.65 31.60
CA GLY A 34 25.24 11.46 32.22
C GLY A 34 24.39 12.29 31.25
N SER A 35 24.72 12.29 29.96
CA SER A 35 23.98 13.03 28.92
C SER A 35 23.10 12.09 28.13
N TYR A 36 21.90 12.54 27.76
CA TYR A 36 20.98 11.78 26.91
C TYR A 36 20.31 12.68 25.89
N ARG A 37 19.89 12.08 24.78
CA ARG A 37 19.02 12.68 23.78
C ARG A 37 17.66 12.00 23.85
N THR A 38 16.63 12.64 23.37
CA THR A 38 15.27 12.12 23.33
C THR A 38 14.80 11.91 21.91
N LEU A 39 13.92 10.94 21.73
CA LEU A 39 13.20 10.70 20.50
C LEU A 39 11.81 11.35 20.59
N ALA A 40 11.28 11.74 19.46
CA ALA A 40 9.92 12.23 19.28
C ALA A 40 9.25 11.50 18.11
N CYS A 41 7.95 11.65 17.97
CA CYS A 41 7.20 11.18 16.82
C CYS A 41 6.61 12.40 16.12
N ASN A 42 6.87 12.50 14.80
CA ASN A 42 6.28 13.52 13.94
C ASN A 42 5.31 12.90 12.96
N GLU A 43 4.21 13.59 12.69
CA GLU A 43 3.29 13.19 11.65
C GLU A 43 3.90 13.49 10.27
N VAL A 44 3.84 12.50 9.38
CA VAL A 44 4.22 12.65 7.97
C VAL A 44 3.08 13.37 7.26
N VAL A 45 3.34 14.58 6.80
CA VAL A 45 2.37 15.41 6.06
C VAL A 45 2.82 15.48 4.61
N ASP A 46 2.56 14.43 3.85
CA ASP A 46 2.80 14.37 2.41
C ASP A 46 1.66 13.63 1.72
N ALA A 47 0.73 14.40 1.14
CA ALA A 47 -0.44 13.87 0.46
C ALA A 47 -0.12 13.02 -0.80
N ALA A 48 1.14 13.03 -1.26
CA ALA A 48 1.57 12.24 -2.41
C ALA A 48 2.02 10.83 -2.03
N THR A 49 2.11 10.52 -0.73
CA THR A 49 2.57 9.22 -0.24
C THR A 49 1.48 8.49 0.54
N VAL A 50 1.50 7.15 0.50
CA VAL A 50 0.64 6.29 1.33
C VAL A 50 0.94 6.42 2.82
N GLN A 51 2.07 7.03 3.19
CA GLN A 51 2.49 7.29 4.56
C GLN A 51 1.90 8.57 5.14
N ASN A 52 1.13 9.33 4.36
CA ASN A 52 0.47 10.54 4.83
C ASN A 52 -0.41 10.27 6.05
N GLY A 53 -0.23 11.05 7.11
CA GLY A 53 -0.91 10.86 8.40
C GLY A 53 -0.31 9.78 9.31
N MET A 54 0.74 9.07 8.88
CA MET A 54 1.50 8.17 9.74
C MET A 54 2.53 8.96 10.56
N TYR A 55 3.13 8.30 11.56
CA TYR A 55 4.13 8.92 12.42
C TYR A 55 5.52 8.33 12.15
N GLU A 56 6.52 9.18 11.98
CA GLU A 56 7.92 8.82 11.95
C GLU A 56 8.60 9.05 13.29
N VAL A 57 9.63 8.27 13.60
CA VAL A 57 10.46 8.46 14.78
C VAL A 57 11.63 9.38 14.42
N VAL A 58 11.82 10.44 15.19
CA VAL A 58 12.85 11.44 14.93
C VAL A 58 13.64 11.76 16.19
N TRP A 59 14.85 12.28 16.02
CA TRP A 59 15.59 12.94 17.10
C TRP A 59 14.90 14.25 17.46
N SER A 60 14.55 14.45 18.74
CA SER A 60 13.81 15.65 19.17
C SER A 60 14.57 16.96 18.95
N ASP A 61 15.91 16.92 18.96
CA ASP A 61 16.78 18.08 18.84
C ASP A 61 17.11 18.45 17.39
N THR A 62 17.23 17.50 16.50
CA THR A 62 17.61 17.73 15.09
C THR A 62 16.48 17.51 14.10
N GLN A 63 15.39 16.89 14.54
CA GLN A 63 14.25 16.48 13.70
C GLN A 63 14.65 15.54 12.55
N SER A 64 15.81 14.90 12.64
CA SER A 64 16.23 13.89 11.66
C SER A 64 15.61 12.54 11.99
N ALA A 65 15.19 11.80 10.95
CA ALA A 65 14.58 10.48 11.09
C ALA A 65 15.52 9.50 11.81
N VAL A 66 14.92 8.56 12.53
CA VAL A 66 15.59 7.42 13.17
C VAL A 66 14.96 6.15 12.63
N THR A 67 15.76 5.33 11.94
CA THR A 67 15.35 4.07 11.31
C THR A 67 15.96 2.87 12.01
N PRO A 68 15.37 2.39 13.12
CA PRO A 68 15.91 1.23 13.84
C PRO A 68 15.82 -0.01 12.96
N GLU A 69 16.97 -0.60 12.63
CA GLU A 69 17.06 -1.80 11.78
C GLU A 69 16.77 -3.12 12.54
N SER A 70 16.55 -3.07 13.83
CA SER A 70 16.35 -4.28 14.64
C SER A 70 15.57 -4.01 15.92
N GLY A 71 15.23 -5.08 16.62
CA GLY A 71 14.43 -5.03 17.83
C GLY A 71 12.94 -4.83 17.53
N GLN A 72 12.13 -4.74 18.57
CA GLN A 72 10.67 -4.66 18.43
C GLN A 72 10.22 -3.41 17.66
N LEU A 73 10.86 -2.26 17.89
CA LEU A 73 10.51 -1.02 17.18
C LEU A 73 10.86 -1.12 15.69
N GLY A 74 12.06 -1.63 15.35
CA GLY A 74 12.44 -1.85 13.96
C GLY A 74 11.48 -2.78 13.23
N ALA A 75 11.14 -3.91 13.84
CA ALA A 75 10.20 -4.87 13.26
C ALA A 75 8.78 -4.27 13.05
N LEU A 76 8.31 -3.42 13.96
CA LEU A 76 7.00 -2.76 13.81
C LEU A 76 7.01 -1.70 12.70
N LEU A 77 8.13 -0.97 12.55
CA LEU A 77 8.28 0.00 11.46
C LEU A 77 8.39 -0.72 10.11
N GLU A 78 9.16 -1.80 10.02
CA GLU A 78 9.28 -2.62 8.82
C GLU A 78 7.93 -3.26 8.43
N LEU A 79 7.15 -3.75 9.40
CA LEU A 79 5.80 -4.25 9.16
C LEU A 79 4.86 -3.17 8.64
N ARG A 80 4.97 -1.95 9.13
CA ARG A 80 4.14 -0.82 8.71
C ARG A 80 4.56 -0.30 7.33
N ASP A 81 5.87 -0.01 7.14
CA ASP A 81 6.39 0.79 6.04
C ASP A 81 6.97 -0.03 4.89
N GLY A 82 7.23 -1.32 5.10
CA GLY A 82 7.89 -2.18 4.10
C GLY A 82 7.14 -2.20 2.77
N THR A 83 7.86 -1.89 1.70
CA THR A 83 7.34 -1.81 0.32
C THR A 83 7.48 -3.12 -0.45
N GLY A 84 8.28 -4.06 0.05
CA GLY A 84 8.63 -5.31 -0.64
C GLY A 84 9.62 -5.13 -1.79
N GLU A 85 10.13 -3.91 -2.00
CA GLU A 85 11.15 -3.61 -3.00
C GLU A 85 12.55 -3.97 -2.47
N ASP A 86 13.49 -4.25 -3.38
CA ASP A 86 14.91 -4.52 -3.07
C ASP A 86 15.16 -5.56 -1.95
N GLY A 87 14.19 -6.44 -1.70
CA GLY A 87 14.28 -7.46 -0.64
C GLY A 87 13.74 -7.02 0.71
N GLU A 88 13.14 -5.85 0.80
CA GLU A 88 12.40 -5.40 1.97
C GLU A 88 11.22 -6.30 2.32
N TYR A 89 10.77 -6.24 3.56
CA TYR A 89 9.57 -6.92 4.00
C TYR A 89 8.32 -6.34 3.30
N LYS A 90 7.36 -7.19 2.96
CA LYS A 90 6.05 -6.78 2.43
C LYS A 90 5.16 -6.33 3.57
N GLY A 91 5.28 -5.06 3.94
CA GLY A 91 4.51 -4.44 5.01
C GLY A 91 3.12 -3.98 4.58
N VAL A 92 2.47 -3.20 5.45
CA VAL A 92 1.12 -2.67 5.18
C VAL A 92 1.12 -1.77 3.94
N VAL A 93 2.16 -0.96 3.74
CA VAL A 93 2.29 -0.09 2.56
C VAL A 93 2.31 -0.90 1.26
N TYR A 94 3.01 -2.04 1.23
CA TYR A 94 3.00 -2.95 0.09
C TYR A 94 1.57 -3.36 -0.30
N TYR A 95 0.78 -3.82 0.68
CA TYR A 95 -0.59 -4.29 0.40
C TYR A 95 -1.55 -3.15 0.05
N ILE A 96 -1.36 -1.94 0.60
CA ILE A 96 -2.11 -0.75 0.18
C ILE A 96 -1.84 -0.47 -1.30
N ASN A 97 -0.57 -0.44 -1.71
CA ASN A 97 -0.19 -0.21 -3.10
C ASN A 97 -0.76 -1.27 -4.05
N GLN A 98 -0.77 -2.55 -3.64
CA GLN A 98 -1.37 -3.63 -4.43
C GLN A 98 -2.89 -3.48 -4.58
N LEU A 99 -3.58 -3.05 -3.52
CA LEU A 99 -5.01 -2.78 -3.57
C LEU A 99 -5.33 -1.53 -4.41
N ASP A 100 -4.50 -0.50 -4.35
CA ASP A 100 -4.64 0.70 -5.17
C ASP A 100 -4.42 0.39 -6.67
N GLU A 101 -3.43 -0.45 -6.97
CA GLU A 101 -3.21 -0.95 -8.33
C GLU A 101 -4.40 -1.77 -8.81
N TYR A 102 -4.91 -2.67 -7.97
CA TYR A 102 -6.10 -3.45 -8.29
C TYR A 102 -7.31 -2.56 -8.61
N ALA A 103 -7.60 -1.58 -7.75
CA ALA A 103 -8.74 -0.67 -7.94
C ALA A 103 -8.61 0.17 -9.21
N ARG A 104 -7.40 0.64 -9.51
CA ARG A 104 -7.08 1.41 -10.71
C ARG A 104 -7.24 0.57 -11.96
N THR A 105 -6.63 -0.61 -11.99
CA THR A 105 -6.69 -1.51 -13.13
C THR A 105 -8.11 -2.01 -13.39
N LEU A 106 -8.86 -2.35 -12.33
CA LEU A 106 -10.28 -2.67 -12.45
C LEU A 106 -11.07 -1.52 -13.09
N ALA A 107 -10.89 -0.30 -12.58
CA ALA A 107 -11.63 0.86 -13.07
C ALA A 107 -11.27 1.19 -14.52
N GLU A 108 -9.99 1.14 -14.89
CA GLU A 108 -9.52 1.40 -16.24
C GLU A 108 -10.02 0.34 -17.21
N ALA A 109 -9.83 -0.94 -16.90
CA ALA A 109 -10.29 -2.04 -17.77
C ALA A 109 -11.82 -2.07 -17.92
N PHE A 110 -12.56 -1.83 -16.84
CA PHE A 110 -14.02 -1.80 -16.89
C PHE A 110 -14.55 -0.60 -17.68
N ASN A 111 -13.89 0.57 -17.59
CA ASN A 111 -14.32 1.77 -18.30
C ASN A 111 -13.89 1.78 -19.76
N GLU A 112 -12.62 1.46 -20.04
CA GLU A 112 -12.01 1.62 -21.39
C GLU A 112 -11.88 0.28 -22.13
N GLY A 113 -12.13 -0.87 -21.46
CA GLY A 113 -11.97 -2.19 -22.04
C GLY A 113 -10.51 -2.66 -22.14
N THR A 114 -10.32 -3.69 -22.94
CA THR A 114 -9.01 -4.26 -23.30
C THR A 114 -8.90 -4.40 -24.81
N ALA A 115 -7.85 -5.06 -25.30
CA ALA A 115 -7.70 -5.31 -26.74
C ALA A 115 -8.85 -6.17 -27.32
N SER A 116 -9.43 -7.07 -26.53
CA SER A 116 -10.45 -8.02 -26.97
C SER A 116 -11.86 -7.69 -26.49
N TYR A 117 -12.02 -6.85 -25.47
CA TYR A 117 -13.30 -6.55 -24.84
C TYR A 117 -13.58 -5.05 -24.78
N SER A 118 -14.81 -4.65 -25.12
CA SER A 118 -15.26 -3.27 -24.99
C SER A 118 -15.44 -2.91 -23.52
N GLY A 119 -15.11 -1.66 -23.16
CA GLY A 119 -15.38 -1.08 -21.87
C GLY A 119 -16.79 -0.49 -21.74
N HIS A 120 -17.13 -0.05 -20.53
CA HIS A 120 -18.43 0.62 -20.32
C HIS A 120 -18.54 1.91 -21.13
N ALA A 121 -17.43 2.65 -21.29
CA ALA A 121 -17.42 3.89 -22.07
C ALA A 121 -17.53 3.70 -23.59
N ASP A 122 -17.35 2.47 -24.08
CA ASP A 122 -17.54 2.13 -25.50
C ASP A 122 -18.99 1.78 -25.83
N GLY A 123 -19.77 1.40 -24.81
CA GLY A 123 -21.17 1.07 -24.96
C GLY A 123 -22.06 2.31 -25.04
N TYR A 124 -23.36 2.05 -25.20
CA TYR A 124 -24.40 3.06 -25.28
C TYR A 124 -25.41 2.87 -24.16
N ASP A 125 -25.82 3.98 -23.58
CA ASP A 125 -26.86 4.02 -22.55
C ASP A 125 -28.29 4.02 -23.15
N SER A 126 -29.33 4.19 -22.32
CA SER A 126 -30.73 4.14 -22.78
C SER A 126 -31.13 5.31 -23.70
N ASP A 127 -30.36 6.40 -23.68
CA ASP A 127 -30.59 7.58 -24.50
C ASP A 127 -29.74 7.57 -25.79
N GLY A 128 -28.90 6.54 -25.97
CA GLY A 128 -27.97 6.37 -27.07
C GLY A 128 -26.68 7.18 -26.88
N ASP A 129 -26.40 7.66 -25.68
CA ASP A 129 -25.18 8.36 -25.35
C ASP A 129 -24.06 7.38 -25.01
N THR A 130 -22.80 7.78 -25.27
CA THR A 130 -21.59 6.97 -25.05
C THR A 130 -20.51 7.76 -24.33
N GLY A 131 -19.42 7.10 -23.93
CA GLY A 131 -18.27 7.75 -23.30
C GLY A 131 -18.41 7.92 -21.78
N ILE A 132 -19.45 7.32 -21.19
CA ILE A 132 -19.69 7.34 -19.75
C ILE A 132 -18.82 6.29 -19.06
N CYS A 133 -17.99 6.73 -18.10
CA CYS A 133 -17.24 5.83 -17.23
C CYS A 133 -18.15 5.26 -16.15
N PHE A 134 -18.02 3.98 -15.83
CA PHE A 134 -18.77 3.36 -14.72
C PHE A 134 -18.10 3.68 -13.38
N PHE A 135 -16.78 3.46 -13.31
CA PHE A 135 -15.97 3.75 -12.11
C PHE A 135 -15.26 5.09 -12.23
N SER A 136 -15.15 5.76 -11.08
CA SER A 136 -14.34 6.97 -10.92
C SER A 136 -13.77 7.04 -9.49
N TYR A 137 -13.17 8.16 -9.10
CA TYR A 137 -12.78 8.45 -7.72
C TYR A 137 -13.69 9.54 -7.13
N ASP A 138 -14.04 9.42 -5.86
CA ASP A 138 -14.85 10.40 -5.11
C ASP A 138 -16.13 10.87 -5.82
N GLY A 139 -16.67 10.06 -6.73
CA GLY A 139 -17.89 10.36 -7.48
C GLY A 139 -17.74 11.48 -8.53
N VAL A 140 -16.53 11.73 -9.03
CA VAL A 140 -16.36 12.69 -10.13
C VAL A 140 -16.97 12.18 -11.42
N ASP A 141 -17.33 13.11 -12.32
CA ASP A 141 -17.88 12.79 -13.64
C ASP A 141 -16.80 12.23 -14.61
N SER A 142 -17.27 11.54 -15.64
CA SER A 142 -16.43 10.92 -16.67
C SER A 142 -15.50 11.91 -17.37
N ALA A 143 -15.98 13.13 -17.60
CA ALA A 143 -15.19 14.17 -18.27
C ALA A 143 -14.06 14.67 -17.38
N THR A 144 -14.30 14.79 -16.08
CA THR A 144 -13.29 15.16 -15.08
C THR A 144 -12.23 14.07 -14.92
N LEU A 145 -12.66 12.79 -14.85
CA LEU A 145 -11.74 11.65 -14.79
C LEU A 145 -10.79 11.63 -16.00
N LYS A 146 -11.32 11.79 -17.22
CA LYS A 146 -10.54 11.74 -18.47
C LYS A 146 -9.67 13.00 -18.69
N LYS A 147 -10.02 14.15 -18.12
CA LYS A 147 -9.25 15.41 -18.26
C LYS A 147 -8.08 15.53 -17.31
N ASN A 148 -8.15 14.92 -16.15
CA ASN A 148 -7.08 15.00 -15.16
C ASN A 148 -5.80 14.35 -15.70
N SER A 149 -4.69 15.07 -15.60
CA SER A 149 -3.36 14.55 -16.01
C SER A 149 -2.96 13.25 -15.30
N GLY A 150 -3.58 12.97 -14.15
CA GLY A 150 -3.47 11.72 -13.42
C GLY A 150 -4.43 10.64 -13.91
N GLY A 151 -5.58 11.03 -14.50
CA GLY A 151 -6.59 10.09 -14.97
C GLY A 151 -6.90 9.02 -13.95
N TYR A 152 -6.80 7.78 -14.37
CA TYR A 152 -6.99 6.60 -13.52
C TYR A 152 -5.98 6.49 -12.36
N ASN A 153 -4.81 7.15 -12.43
CA ASN A 153 -3.84 7.17 -11.33
C ASN A 153 -4.35 7.86 -10.06
N ALA A 154 -5.42 8.66 -10.15
CA ALA A 154 -6.09 9.24 -8.99
C ALA A 154 -6.98 8.24 -8.24
N ILE A 155 -7.29 7.10 -8.85
CA ILE A 155 -8.10 6.04 -8.24
C ILE A 155 -7.23 5.23 -7.28
N THR A 156 -7.74 5.03 -6.08
CA THR A 156 -7.17 4.18 -5.03
C THR A 156 -8.26 3.24 -4.50
N ALA A 157 -7.87 2.21 -3.77
CA ALA A 157 -8.83 1.33 -3.10
C ALA A 157 -9.72 2.07 -2.08
N ALA A 158 -9.25 3.18 -1.56
CA ALA A 158 -9.98 3.98 -0.57
C ALA A 158 -11.00 4.94 -1.19
N ASN A 159 -10.81 5.39 -2.44
CA ASN A 159 -11.66 6.40 -3.07
C ASN A 159 -12.41 5.93 -4.33
N ILE A 160 -12.18 4.69 -4.78
CA ILE A 160 -12.92 4.14 -5.92
C ILE A 160 -14.43 4.21 -5.67
N SER A 161 -15.15 4.71 -6.65
CA SER A 161 -16.59 4.94 -6.56
C SER A 161 -17.24 4.83 -7.94
N LEU A 162 -18.54 4.84 -8.00
CA LEU A 162 -19.26 5.03 -9.26
C LEU A 162 -19.06 6.47 -9.76
N SER A 163 -19.07 6.69 -11.07
CA SER A 163 -19.08 8.02 -11.66
C SER A 163 -20.34 8.79 -11.29
N TYR A 164 -20.28 10.11 -11.36
CA TYR A 164 -21.44 10.97 -11.08
C TYR A 164 -22.64 10.61 -11.95
N GLU A 165 -22.45 10.34 -13.22
CA GLU A 165 -23.49 9.97 -14.18
C GLU A 165 -24.22 8.70 -13.74
N VAL A 166 -23.48 7.64 -13.43
CA VAL A 166 -24.04 6.35 -13.00
C VAL A 166 -24.74 6.46 -11.64
N GLN A 167 -24.20 7.28 -10.71
CA GLN A 167 -24.86 7.53 -9.42
C GLN A 167 -26.20 8.24 -9.56
N THR A 168 -26.32 9.14 -10.55
CA THR A 168 -27.51 9.98 -10.72
C THR A 168 -28.63 9.29 -11.50
N GLY A 169 -28.32 8.24 -12.28
CA GLY A 169 -29.36 7.53 -13.02
C GLY A 169 -28.91 6.20 -13.61
N VAL A 170 -29.73 5.16 -13.38
CA VAL A 170 -29.50 3.84 -13.99
C VAL A 170 -29.60 3.87 -15.53
N ALA A 171 -30.24 4.91 -16.08
CA ALA A 171 -30.31 5.15 -17.51
C ALA A 171 -28.92 5.36 -18.15
N ASN A 172 -27.95 5.85 -17.37
CA ASN A 172 -26.59 6.12 -17.79
C ASN A 172 -25.68 4.86 -17.77
N ILE A 173 -26.26 3.68 -17.50
CA ILE A 173 -25.51 2.43 -17.63
C ILE A 173 -25.48 2.04 -19.10
N ALA A 174 -24.28 2.01 -19.69
CA ALA A 174 -24.05 1.69 -21.10
C ALA A 174 -24.17 0.17 -21.35
N ALA A 175 -25.40 -0.31 -21.46
CA ALA A 175 -25.71 -1.72 -21.61
C ALA A 175 -25.63 -2.19 -23.06
N SER A 176 -25.93 -1.30 -24.02
CA SER A 176 -26.05 -1.62 -25.44
C SER A 176 -24.73 -1.49 -26.19
N SER A 177 -24.52 -2.30 -27.20
CA SER A 177 -23.45 -2.16 -28.22
C SER A 177 -23.83 -1.22 -29.37
N SER A 178 -25.09 -0.70 -29.40
CA SER A 178 -25.66 0.09 -30.50
C SER A 178 -26.27 1.39 -29.95
N ALA A 179 -26.10 2.47 -30.72
CA ALA A 179 -26.72 3.76 -30.46
C ALA A 179 -28.23 3.78 -30.80
N ASP A 180 -28.80 2.71 -31.36
CA ASP A 180 -30.22 2.64 -31.73
C ASP A 180 -31.08 2.38 -30.48
N THR A 181 -31.70 3.43 -29.94
CA THR A 181 -32.56 3.37 -28.76
C THR A 181 -33.83 2.54 -28.93
N THR A 182 -34.11 2.04 -30.14
CA THR A 182 -35.23 1.12 -30.40
C THR A 182 -34.88 -0.35 -30.13
N GLU A 183 -33.58 -0.65 -29.98
CA GLU A 183 -33.06 -1.99 -29.64
C GLU A 183 -33.09 -2.21 -28.12
N THR A 184 -34.25 -2.25 -27.52
CA THR A 184 -34.45 -2.32 -26.06
C THR A 184 -33.92 -3.60 -25.41
N ASP A 185 -33.65 -4.65 -26.19
CA ASP A 185 -33.16 -5.94 -25.72
C ASP A 185 -31.65 -6.10 -25.90
N ASN A 186 -30.95 -5.09 -26.44
CA ASN A 186 -29.48 -5.14 -26.64
C ASN A 186 -28.75 -4.96 -25.32
N ASN A 187 -28.09 -6.02 -24.88
CA ASN A 187 -27.28 -6.06 -23.66
C ASN A 187 -25.85 -6.57 -23.93
N GLU A 188 -25.41 -6.51 -25.18
CA GLU A 188 -24.11 -7.07 -25.58
C GLU A 188 -22.92 -6.43 -24.86
N ASN A 189 -22.99 -5.13 -24.56
CA ASN A 189 -21.92 -4.47 -23.82
C ASN A 189 -21.81 -4.97 -22.38
N ILE A 190 -22.91 -5.21 -21.70
CA ILE A 190 -22.88 -5.83 -20.35
C ILE A 190 -22.31 -7.25 -20.40
N LEU A 191 -22.63 -8.03 -21.42
CA LEU A 191 -22.06 -9.36 -21.59
C LEU A 191 -20.55 -9.29 -21.81
N ALA A 192 -20.07 -8.35 -22.64
CA ALA A 192 -18.63 -8.12 -22.82
C ALA A 192 -17.92 -7.72 -21.51
N LEU A 193 -18.57 -6.90 -20.67
CA LEU A 193 -18.03 -6.53 -19.36
C LEU A 193 -17.98 -7.71 -18.38
N ILE A 194 -18.93 -8.65 -18.47
CA ILE A 194 -18.90 -9.88 -17.68
C ILE A 194 -17.73 -10.76 -18.12
N ASP A 195 -17.56 -10.96 -19.44
CA ASP A 195 -16.45 -11.74 -19.99
C ASP A 195 -15.10 -11.10 -19.67
N LEU A 196 -15.00 -9.77 -19.65
CA LEU A 196 -13.83 -9.02 -19.23
C LEU A 196 -13.40 -9.35 -17.79
N CYS A 197 -14.34 -9.52 -16.88
CA CYS A 197 -14.04 -9.83 -15.46
C CYS A 197 -13.29 -11.17 -15.30
N ASP A 198 -13.50 -12.10 -16.20
CA ASP A 198 -12.85 -13.42 -16.21
C ASP A 198 -11.60 -13.46 -17.13
N SER A 199 -11.31 -12.35 -17.81
CA SER A 199 -10.21 -12.26 -18.76
C SER A 199 -8.86 -12.09 -18.10
N ASP A 200 -7.84 -12.79 -18.61
CA ASP A 200 -6.44 -12.60 -18.20
C ASP A 200 -5.83 -11.30 -18.75
N GLU A 201 -6.50 -10.63 -19.68
CA GLU A 201 -6.00 -9.38 -20.28
C GLU A 201 -6.00 -8.19 -19.32
N VAL A 202 -6.80 -8.24 -18.25
CA VAL A 202 -6.96 -7.11 -17.29
C VAL A 202 -5.63 -6.79 -16.60
N PHE A 203 -4.92 -7.80 -16.12
CA PHE A 203 -3.59 -7.65 -15.51
C PHE A 203 -2.45 -8.13 -16.42
N GLY A 204 -2.73 -8.38 -17.70
CA GLY A 204 -1.75 -8.78 -18.70
C GLY A 204 -1.41 -10.29 -18.71
N ASP A 205 -1.66 -11.00 -17.64
CA ASP A 205 -1.40 -12.44 -17.49
C ASP A 205 -2.28 -13.14 -16.44
N CYS A 206 -3.22 -12.42 -15.80
CA CYS A 206 -4.14 -13.02 -14.83
C CYS A 206 -5.46 -12.25 -14.74
N SER A 207 -6.50 -12.94 -14.29
CA SER A 207 -7.83 -12.36 -14.07
C SER A 207 -7.87 -11.52 -12.78
N LEU A 208 -8.94 -10.74 -12.62
CA LEU A 208 -9.23 -9.98 -11.39
C LEU A 208 -9.23 -10.89 -10.14
N ALA A 209 -9.81 -12.08 -10.25
CA ALA A 209 -9.88 -13.05 -9.15
C ALA A 209 -8.51 -13.66 -8.82
N ASP A 210 -7.71 -13.97 -9.85
CA ASP A 210 -6.38 -14.55 -9.69
C ASP A 210 -5.40 -13.57 -9.05
N TYR A 211 -5.49 -12.27 -9.38
CA TYR A 211 -4.67 -11.25 -8.75
C TYR A 211 -4.90 -11.20 -7.23
N LEU A 212 -6.17 -11.14 -6.78
CA LEU A 212 -6.51 -11.15 -5.35
C LEU A 212 -6.09 -12.46 -4.66
N THR A 213 -6.23 -13.59 -5.36
CA THR A 213 -5.79 -14.90 -4.87
C THR A 213 -4.27 -14.93 -4.68
N SER A 214 -3.52 -14.43 -5.63
CA SER A 214 -2.06 -14.33 -5.57
C SER A 214 -1.59 -13.42 -4.42
N MET A 215 -2.25 -12.27 -4.25
CA MET A 215 -1.96 -11.34 -3.14
C MET A 215 -2.20 -12.01 -1.77
N THR A 216 -3.34 -12.69 -1.60
CA THR A 216 -3.66 -13.39 -0.34
C THR A 216 -2.73 -14.58 -0.09
N ALA A 217 -2.33 -15.33 -1.12
CA ALA A 217 -1.35 -16.41 -1.00
C ALA A 217 0.03 -15.88 -0.58
N THR A 218 0.44 -14.73 -1.12
CA THR A 218 1.68 -14.05 -0.72
C THR A 218 1.66 -13.69 0.76
N LEU A 219 0.57 -13.09 1.24
CA LEU A 219 0.38 -12.76 2.65
C LEU A 219 0.41 -14.02 3.54
N GLY A 220 -0.28 -15.08 3.13
CA GLY A 220 -0.30 -16.37 3.85
C GLY A 220 1.10 -16.99 3.96
N THR A 221 1.89 -16.92 2.90
CA THR A 221 3.27 -17.41 2.89
C THR A 221 4.15 -16.58 3.83
N ALA A 222 4.03 -15.25 3.80
CA ALA A 222 4.77 -14.35 4.69
C ALA A 222 4.42 -14.60 6.16
N ALA A 223 3.13 -14.77 6.49
CA ALA A 223 2.66 -15.06 7.84
C ALA A 223 3.18 -16.42 8.35
N SER A 224 3.16 -17.46 7.50
CA SER A 224 3.69 -18.79 7.85
C SER A 224 5.19 -18.76 8.10
N TYR A 225 5.94 -18.00 7.26
CA TYR A 225 7.37 -17.80 7.46
C TYR A 225 7.66 -17.08 8.79
N ALA A 226 6.95 -15.99 9.09
CA ALA A 226 7.11 -15.23 10.33
C ALA A 226 6.83 -16.11 11.57
N THR A 227 5.76 -16.93 11.53
CA THR A 227 5.44 -17.89 12.61
C THR A 227 6.58 -18.88 12.83
N THR A 228 7.09 -19.50 11.76
CA THR A 228 8.19 -20.47 11.84
C THR A 228 9.46 -19.84 12.40
N GLN A 229 9.78 -18.60 12.03
CA GLN A 229 10.94 -17.90 12.57
C GLN A 229 10.77 -17.55 14.06
N SER A 230 9.57 -17.14 14.49
CA SER A 230 9.26 -16.88 15.89
C SER A 230 9.47 -18.14 16.74
N GLU A 231 8.93 -19.29 16.31
CA GLU A 231 9.10 -20.57 16.99
C GLU A 231 10.58 -20.97 17.12
N ARG A 232 11.38 -20.80 16.06
CA ARG A 232 12.82 -21.07 16.08
C ARG A 232 13.58 -20.16 17.06
N HIS A 233 13.22 -18.88 17.11
CA HIS A 233 13.83 -17.94 18.06
C HIS A 233 13.49 -18.30 19.51
N ASP A 234 12.26 -18.72 19.78
CA ASP A 234 11.83 -19.20 21.10
C ASP A 234 12.59 -20.45 21.54
N GLU A 235 12.80 -21.42 20.64
CA GLU A 235 13.61 -22.60 20.90
C GLU A 235 15.09 -22.24 21.24
N ILE A 236 15.68 -21.29 20.48
CA ILE A 236 17.04 -20.81 20.75
C ILE A 236 17.11 -20.14 22.11
N LEU A 237 16.16 -19.26 22.45
CA LEU A 237 16.08 -18.58 23.75
C LEU A 237 15.94 -19.58 24.89
N CYS A 238 15.10 -20.60 24.73
CA CYS A 238 14.93 -21.65 25.71
C CYS A 238 16.23 -22.45 25.91
N SER A 239 16.95 -22.76 24.82
CA SER A 239 18.25 -23.46 24.87
C SER A 239 19.34 -22.63 25.56
N VAL A 240 19.37 -21.32 25.35
CA VAL A 240 20.33 -20.42 26.00
C VAL A 240 20.05 -20.27 27.48
N ASN A 241 18.77 -20.15 27.88
CA ASN A 241 18.36 -19.98 29.26
C ASN A 241 18.54 -21.25 30.13
N THR A 242 18.67 -22.42 29.48
CA THR A 242 18.87 -23.70 30.19
C THR A 242 20.33 -24.10 30.36
N ARG A 243 21.27 -23.30 29.88
CA ARG A 243 22.72 -23.47 30.06
C ARG A 243 23.25 -22.60 31.21
#